data_6f562ec2b3169c92e92bed1b4e2d62ad
#
_entry.id   6f562ec2b3169c92e92bed1b4e2d62ad
#
_cell.length_a   1.000
_cell.length_b   1.000
_cell.length_c   1.000
_cell.angle_alpha   90.00
_cell.angle_beta   90.00
_cell.angle_gamma   90.00
#
_symmetry.space_group_name_H-M   'P 1'
#
loop_
_entity.id
_entity.type
_entity.pdbx_description
1 polymer ?
#
loop_
_entity_poly.entity_id
_entity_poly.type
_entity_poly.pdbx_seq_one_letter_code
_entity_poly.pdbx_strand_id
1 'polypeptide(L)'
;ADRPTKAAPPDNFTGHVMQDPVLVGEAPSRMRATNVTFTPGARTAWHQHPVGQTLLAVSGVGRVQVEGEPVQELRPGDTAIIPPNARHWHGAAPDRLFTHLAMSETAEDGSGTEWFEHVSDGDYGAEPA
;
A
#
# COMPACT_ATOMS: atom_id res chain seq x y z
N ALA A 1 -0.82 -15.11 16.62
CA ALA A 1 -1.03 -14.59 17.96
C ALA A 1 0.02 -13.53 18.32
N ASP A 2 1.26 -13.71 17.92
CA ASP A 2 2.34 -12.81 18.32
C ASP A 2 2.75 -11.85 17.19
N ARG A 3 1.75 -11.19 16.60
CA ARG A 3 1.96 -10.25 15.51
C ARG A 3 1.35 -8.90 15.89
N PRO A 4 2.04 -8.14 16.75
CA PRO A 4 1.49 -6.89 17.24
C PRO A 4 1.32 -5.86 16.11
N THR A 5 0.29 -5.04 16.24
CA THR A 5 0.07 -3.90 15.36
C THR A 5 1.18 -2.89 15.52
N LYS A 6 1.65 -2.32 14.42
CA LYS A 6 2.69 -1.30 14.39
C LYS A 6 2.18 -0.03 13.74
N ALA A 7 2.59 1.11 14.27
CA ALA A 7 2.39 2.38 13.57
C ALA A 7 3.38 2.47 12.41
N ALA A 8 2.88 2.85 11.24
CA ALA A 8 3.74 3.02 10.08
C ALA A 8 4.63 4.26 10.25
N PRO A 9 5.89 4.24 9.79
CA PRO A 9 6.82 5.35 10.00
C PRO A 9 6.46 6.55 9.12
N PRO A 10 6.54 7.79 9.67
CA PRO A 10 6.24 8.99 8.89
C PRO A 10 7.22 9.25 7.75
N ASP A 11 8.36 8.59 7.74
CA ASP A 11 9.31 8.69 6.63
C ASP A 11 8.70 8.22 5.32
N ASN A 12 7.82 7.22 5.37
CA ASN A 12 7.25 6.55 4.20
C ASN A 12 5.73 6.66 4.10
N PHE A 13 5.09 7.35 5.04
CA PHE A 13 3.64 7.48 5.10
C PHE A 13 3.25 8.89 5.52
N THR A 14 2.15 9.38 4.96
CA THR A 14 1.50 10.63 5.37
C THR A 14 0.23 10.26 6.15
N GLY A 15 0.03 10.89 7.31
CA GLY A 15 -1.10 10.62 8.18
C GLY A 15 -0.90 9.38 9.07
N HIS A 16 -1.95 8.98 9.75
CA HIS A 16 -1.90 7.84 10.67
C HIS A 16 -2.23 6.56 9.93
N VAL A 17 -1.28 5.63 9.96
CA VAL A 17 -1.39 4.33 9.31
C VAL A 17 -0.94 3.24 10.28
N MET A 18 -1.71 2.16 10.36
CA MET A 18 -1.40 1.02 11.23
C MET A 18 -1.17 -0.22 10.37
N GLN A 19 -0.18 -0.99 10.74
CA GLN A 19 0.22 -2.19 10.01
C GLN A 19 0.08 -3.42 10.90
N ASP A 20 -0.62 -4.43 10.40
CA ASP A 20 -0.77 -5.73 11.06
C ASP A 20 -0.12 -6.80 10.18
N PRO A 21 1.08 -7.28 10.54
CA PRO A 21 1.72 -8.35 9.78
C PRO A 21 0.86 -9.62 9.77
N VAL A 22 0.64 -10.19 8.58
CA VAL A 22 -0.10 -11.43 8.41
C VAL A 22 0.85 -12.58 8.13
N LEU A 23 1.81 -12.38 7.23
CA LEU A 23 2.74 -13.42 6.82
C LEU A 23 4.10 -12.82 6.48
N VAL A 24 5.14 -13.39 7.04
CA VAL A 24 6.52 -13.24 6.54
C VAL A 24 6.98 -14.65 6.22
N GLY A 25 7.09 -14.96 4.93
CA GLY A 25 7.45 -16.30 4.48
C GLY A 25 8.86 -16.67 4.91
N GLU A 26 9.04 -17.97 5.15
CA GLU A 26 10.37 -18.55 5.40
C GLU A 26 10.88 -19.18 4.13
N ALA A 27 12.19 -19.09 3.91
CA ALA A 27 12.80 -19.66 2.72
C ALA A 27 12.36 -21.12 2.50
N PRO A 28 12.00 -21.52 1.28
CA PRO A 28 12.16 -20.78 0.01
C PRO A 28 11.05 -19.75 -0.28
N SER A 29 10.05 -19.61 0.58
CA SER A 29 9.01 -18.62 0.38
C SER A 29 9.57 -17.21 0.60
N ARG A 30 9.26 -16.29 -0.32
CA ARG A 30 9.58 -14.88 -0.20
C ARG A 30 8.34 -14.02 -0.07
N MET A 31 7.20 -14.66 0.21
CA MET A 31 5.93 -13.96 0.34
C MET A 31 5.85 -13.11 1.60
N ARG A 32 5.22 -11.96 1.46
CA ARG A 32 4.86 -11.09 2.57
C ARG A 32 3.42 -10.64 2.41
N ALA A 33 2.70 -10.58 3.51
CA ALA A 33 1.34 -10.07 3.54
C ALA A 33 1.13 -9.25 4.81
N THR A 34 0.54 -8.08 4.65
CA THR A 34 0.28 -7.15 5.76
C THR A 34 -1.08 -6.52 5.58
N ASN A 35 -1.89 -6.52 6.63
CA ASN A 35 -3.07 -5.67 6.68
C ASN A 35 -2.64 -4.26 7.02
N VAL A 36 -3.07 -3.29 6.24
CA VAL A 36 -2.73 -1.89 6.44
C VAL A 36 -4.00 -1.08 6.55
N THR A 37 -4.14 -0.34 7.64
CA THR A 37 -5.29 0.51 7.90
C THR A 37 -4.88 1.97 7.86
N PHE A 38 -5.53 2.73 6.98
CA PHE A 38 -5.27 4.15 6.75
C PHE A 38 -6.44 4.97 7.31
N THR A 39 -6.14 5.97 8.12
CA THR A 39 -7.14 6.96 8.51
C THR A 39 -7.47 7.87 7.32
N PRO A 40 -8.63 8.59 7.33
CA PRO A 40 -8.98 9.47 6.21
C PRO A 40 -7.83 10.40 5.80
N GLY A 41 -7.52 10.42 4.51
CA GLY A 41 -6.44 11.24 3.96
C GLY A 41 -5.05 10.64 4.07
N ALA A 42 -4.86 9.59 4.85
CA ALA A 42 -3.55 8.95 4.99
C ALA A 42 -3.19 8.12 3.76
N ARG A 43 -1.90 8.06 3.44
CA ARG A 43 -1.40 7.35 2.26
C ARG A 43 0.06 7.01 2.42
N THR A 44 0.53 6.09 1.56
CA THR A 44 1.96 5.79 1.42
C THR A 44 2.66 6.93 0.68
N ALA A 45 3.99 6.97 0.78
CA ALA A 45 4.82 7.68 -0.19
C ALA A 45 4.79 6.95 -1.54
N TRP A 46 5.32 7.59 -2.58
CA TRP A 46 5.60 6.91 -3.84
C TRP A 46 6.60 5.78 -3.58
N HIS A 47 6.38 4.61 -4.14
CA HIS A 47 7.27 3.46 -3.94
C HIS A 47 7.08 2.42 -5.06
N GLN A 48 7.98 1.42 -5.08
CA GLN A 48 7.91 0.32 -6.03
C GLN A 48 8.43 -0.97 -5.40
N HIS A 49 8.03 -2.09 -5.98
CA HIS A 49 8.42 -3.43 -5.52
C HIS A 49 9.03 -4.21 -6.68
N PRO A 50 10.15 -4.93 -6.44
CA PRO A 50 10.85 -5.63 -7.54
C PRO A 50 10.04 -6.77 -8.16
N VAL A 51 9.12 -7.37 -7.42
CA VAL A 51 8.29 -8.48 -7.90
C VAL A 51 6.81 -8.06 -8.06
N GLY A 52 6.52 -6.78 -7.86
CA GLY A 52 5.17 -6.25 -7.89
C GLY A 52 4.44 -6.38 -6.57
N GLN A 53 3.18 -6.00 -6.56
CA GLN A 53 2.35 -6.04 -5.37
C GLN A 53 0.89 -6.26 -5.75
N THR A 54 0.17 -7.01 -4.93
CA THR A 54 -1.28 -7.15 -5.04
C THR A 54 -1.92 -6.54 -3.82
N LEU A 55 -2.91 -5.68 -4.02
CA LEU A 55 -3.69 -5.05 -2.96
C LEU A 55 -5.12 -5.56 -3.03
N LEU A 56 -5.61 -6.14 -1.94
CA LEU A 56 -7.01 -6.54 -1.81
C LEU A 56 -7.70 -5.58 -0.85
N ALA A 57 -8.67 -4.82 -1.34
CA ALA A 57 -9.44 -3.91 -0.50
C ALA A 57 -10.35 -4.71 0.43
N VAL A 58 -10.27 -4.46 1.73
CA VAL A 58 -10.99 -5.20 2.75
C VAL A 58 -12.17 -4.40 3.29
N SER A 59 -11.95 -3.14 3.67
CA SER A 59 -13.01 -2.30 4.23
C SER A 59 -12.76 -0.83 3.96
N GLY A 60 -13.81 -0.04 3.95
CA GLY A 60 -13.74 1.40 3.72
C GLY A 60 -13.60 1.75 2.25
N VAL A 61 -13.03 2.91 1.97
CA VAL A 61 -12.81 3.40 0.60
C VAL A 61 -11.37 3.88 0.48
N GLY A 62 -10.68 3.37 -0.51
CA GLY A 62 -9.27 3.71 -0.76
C GLY A 62 -9.00 4.24 -2.14
N ARG A 63 -7.75 4.60 -2.36
CA ARG A 63 -7.23 5.12 -3.62
C ARG A 63 -5.91 4.47 -3.94
N VAL A 64 -5.66 4.27 -5.23
CA VAL A 64 -4.37 3.79 -5.74
C VAL A 64 -4.05 4.54 -7.03
N GLN A 65 -2.78 4.85 -7.22
CA GLN A 65 -2.32 5.45 -8.47
C GLN A 65 -0.96 4.88 -8.86
N VAL A 66 -0.86 4.38 -10.08
CA VAL A 66 0.41 4.09 -10.72
C VAL A 66 0.84 5.36 -11.48
N GLU A 67 2.11 5.72 -11.38
CA GLU A 67 2.64 6.94 -12.02
C GLU A 67 2.29 6.97 -13.51
N GLY A 68 1.76 8.10 -13.96
CA GLY A 68 1.32 8.30 -15.35
C GLY A 68 -0.10 7.84 -15.64
N GLU A 69 -0.77 7.20 -14.67
CA GLU A 69 -2.14 6.74 -14.80
C GLU A 69 -3.09 7.52 -13.88
N PRO A 70 -4.40 7.51 -14.14
CA PRO A 70 -5.35 8.17 -13.25
C PRO A 70 -5.42 7.50 -11.87
N VAL A 71 -5.79 8.26 -10.85
CA VAL A 71 -6.13 7.72 -9.53
C VAL A 71 -7.37 6.83 -9.69
N GLN A 72 -7.35 5.67 -9.07
CA GLN A 72 -8.48 4.75 -9.05
C GLN A 72 -9.01 4.57 -7.63
N GLU A 73 -10.33 4.51 -7.48
CA GLU A 73 -10.97 4.22 -6.21
C GLU A 73 -10.99 2.73 -5.96
N LEU A 74 -10.77 2.34 -4.71
CA LEU A 74 -10.83 0.94 -4.27
C LEU A 74 -11.95 0.78 -3.24
N ARG A 75 -12.83 -0.19 -3.51
CA ARG A 75 -13.91 -0.57 -2.60
C ARG A 75 -13.74 -2.02 -2.16
N PRO A 76 -14.38 -2.43 -1.04
CA PRO A 76 -14.21 -3.80 -0.52
C PRO A 76 -14.42 -4.87 -1.61
N GLY A 77 -13.45 -5.75 -1.72
CA GLY A 77 -13.42 -6.80 -2.74
C GLY A 77 -12.66 -6.43 -4.01
N ASP A 78 -12.36 -5.14 -4.23
CA ASP A 78 -11.55 -4.74 -5.37
C ASP A 78 -10.09 -5.18 -5.18
N THR A 79 -9.46 -5.52 -6.28
CA THR A 79 -8.05 -5.93 -6.31
C THR A 79 -7.27 -5.02 -7.25
N ALA A 80 -6.17 -4.47 -6.75
CA ALA A 80 -5.22 -3.73 -7.57
C ALA A 80 -3.95 -4.57 -7.73
N ILE A 81 -3.53 -4.79 -8.97
CA ILE A 81 -2.30 -5.53 -9.27
C ILE A 81 -1.29 -4.54 -9.79
N ILE A 82 -0.22 -4.35 -9.02
CA ILE A 82 0.85 -3.40 -9.34
C ILE A 82 2.00 -4.19 -9.98
N PRO A 83 2.37 -3.87 -11.23
CA PRO A 83 3.47 -4.57 -11.90
C PRO A 83 4.82 -4.38 -11.20
N PRO A 84 5.79 -5.29 -11.46
CA PRO A 84 7.14 -5.12 -10.94
C PRO A 84 7.72 -3.75 -11.31
N ASN A 85 8.34 -3.09 -10.33
CA ASN A 85 9.01 -1.79 -10.49
C ASN A 85 8.12 -0.65 -10.97
N ALA A 86 6.80 -0.80 -10.86
CA ALA A 86 5.87 0.29 -11.15
C ALA A 86 5.77 1.22 -9.94
N ARG A 87 6.15 2.46 -10.14
CA ARG A 87 6.09 3.50 -9.11
C ARG A 87 4.63 3.85 -8.84
N HIS A 88 4.20 3.75 -7.58
CA HIS A 88 2.79 3.91 -7.20
C HIS A 88 2.64 4.36 -5.76
N TRP A 89 1.42 4.69 -5.37
CA TRP A 89 1.02 4.93 -4.00
C TRP A 89 -0.40 4.40 -3.78
N HIS A 90 -0.75 4.17 -2.52
CA HIS A 90 -2.11 3.82 -2.12
C HIS A 90 -2.41 4.39 -0.74
N GLY A 91 -3.71 4.53 -0.45
CA GLY A 91 -4.16 5.10 0.80
C GLY A 91 -5.66 5.20 0.91
N ALA A 92 -6.13 5.89 1.94
CA ALA A 92 -7.55 6.11 2.18
C ALA A 92 -8.09 7.23 1.31
N ALA A 93 -9.41 7.22 1.08
CA ALA A 93 -10.11 8.37 0.56
C ALA A 93 -10.03 9.54 1.57
N PRO A 94 -10.29 10.79 1.13
CA PRO A 94 -10.14 11.94 2.03
C PRO A 94 -11.05 11.91 3.26
N ASP A 95 -12.18 11.22 3.17
CA ASP A 95 -13.23 11.22 4.20
C ASP A 95 -13.59 9.84 4.72
N ARG A 96 -12.82 8.81 4.38
CA ARG A 96 -13.10 7.42 4.76
C ARG A 96 -11.87 6.70 5.24
N LEU A 97 -12.06 5.87 6.26
CA LEU A 97 -11.06 4.87 6.65
C LEU A 97 -10.91 3.83 5.55
N PHE A 98 -9.73 3.26 5.40
CA PHE A 98 -9.48 2.21 4.40
C PHE A 98 -8.54 1.14 4.96
N THR A 99 -8.92 -0.12 4.78
CA THR A 99 -8.06 -1.26 5.09
C THR A 99 -7.87 -2.11 3.86
N HIS A 100 -6.63 -2.46 3.56
CA HIS A 100 -6.32 -3.43 2.50
C HIS A 100 -5.35 -4.49 3.01
N LEU A 101 -5.35 -5.64 2.34
CA LEU A 101 -4.31 -6.65 2.49
C LEU A 101 -3.30 -6.44 1.36
N ALA A 102 -2.07 -6.13 1.75
CA ALA A 102 -0.97 -5.98 0.80
C ALA A 102 -0.18 -7.27 0.74
N MET A 103 -0.01 -7.81 -0.46
CA MET A 103 0.72 -9.05 -0.73
C MET A 103 1.84 -8.77 -1.71
N SER A 104 3.05 -9.18 -1.36
CA SER A 104 4.21 -9.00 -2.23
C SER A 104 5.24 -10.10 -1.99
N GLU A 105 6.24 -10.17 -2.86
CA GLU A 105 7.40 -11.03 -2.69
C GLU A 105 8.64 -10.16 -2.67
N THR A 106 9.63 -10.57 -1.86
CA THR A 106 10.96 -9.98 -1.98
C THR A 106 11.66 -10.59 -3.19
N ALA A 107 12.63 -9.87 -3.75
CA ALA A 107 13.49 -10.43 -4.80
C ALA A 107 14.44 -11.49 -4.23
N GLU A 108 15.11 -12.23 -5.10
CA GLU A 108 16.05 -13.29 -4.68
C GLU A 108 17.18 -12.75 -3.80
N ASP A 109 17.60 -11.50 -4.02
CA ASP A 109 18.62 -10.84 -3.19
C ASP A 109 18.08 -10.31 -1.87
N GLY A 110 16.78 -10.52 -1.59
CA GLY A 110 16.13 -10.06 -0.38
C GLY A 110 15.60 -8.63 -0.44
N SER A 111 15.82 -7.91 -1.55
CA SER A 111 15.29 -6.55 -1.68
C SER A 111 13.76 -6.55 -1.74
N GLY A 112 13.16 -5.56 -1.10
CA GLY A 112 11.72 -5.37 -1.03
C GLY A 112 11.32 -4.04 -1.63
N THR A 113 10.81 -3.14 -0.79
CA THR A 113 10.27 -1.85 -1.24
C THR A 113 11.37 -0.82 -1.45
N GLU A 114 11.30 -0.10 -2.55
CA GLU A 114 12.10 1.12 -2.78
C GLU A 114 11.19 2.33 -2.60
N TRP A 115 11.56 3.23 -1.67
CA TRP A 115 10.76 4.39 -1.30
C TRP A 115 11.27 5.66 -1.96
N PHE A 116 10.34 6.52 -2.35
CA PHE A 116 10.61 7.81 -2.98
C PHE A 116 9.96 8.94 -2.15
N GLU A 117 9.61 10.05 -2.77
CA GLU A 117 9.02 11.18 -2.07
C GLU A 117 7.58 10.92 -1.65
N HIS A 118 7.12 11.67 -0.65
CA HIS A 118 5.71 11.67 -0.25
C HIS A 118 4.82 12.15 -1.40
N VAL A 119 3.60 11.65 -1.43
CA VAL A 119 2.60 12.08 -2.41
C VAL A 119 2.10 13.48 -2.02
N SER A 120 2.19 14.43 -2.93
CA SER A 120 1.69 15.78 -2.69
C SER A 120 0.17 15.80 -2.48
N ASP A 121 -0.32 16.80 -1.79
CA ASP A 121 -1.78 16.96 -1.63
C ASP A 121 -2.49 17.11 -2.97
N GLY A 122 -1.84 17.75 -3.94
CA GLY A 122 -2.39 17.91 -5.30
C GLY A 122 -2.54 16.58 -6.03
N ASP A 123 -1.51 15.74 -6.00
CA ASP A 123 -1.57 14.41 -6.64
C ASP A 123 -2.58 13.50 -5.93
N TYR A 124 -2.53 13.51 -4.60
CA TYR A 124 -3.44 12.70 -3.80
C TYR A 124 -4.91 13.11 -4.01
N GLY A 125 -5.18 14.40 -4.12
CA GLY A 125 -6.54 14.95 -4.22
C GLY A 125 -7.15 14.89 -5.61
N ALA A 126 -6.46 14.36 -6.62
CA ALA A 126 -7.01 14.24 -7.96
C ALA A 126 -8.28 13.37 -7.95
N GLU A 127 -9.28 13.76 -8.73
CA GLU A 127 -10.51 12.99 -8.83
C GLU A 127 -10.24 11.60 -9.40
N PRO A 128 -10.73 10.54 -8.76
CA PRO A 128 -10.60 9.18 -9.30
C PRO A 128 -11.32 9.04 -10.65
N ALA A 129 -10.69 8.24 -11.50
CA ALA A 129 -11.28 7.91 -12.81
C ALA A 129 -12.50 7.01 -12.68
#